data_78783dd13a5dd2e98e3b06211b339ce3
#
_entry.id   78783dd13a5dd2e98e3b06211b339ce3
#
_cell.length_a   1.000
_cell.length_b   1.000
_cell.length_c   1.000
_cell.angle_alpha   90.00
_cell.angle_beta   90.00
_cell.angle_gamma   90.00
#
_symmetry.space_group_name_H-M   'P 1'
#
loop_
_entity.id
_entity.type
_entity.pdbx_description
1 polymer ?
#
loop_
_entity_poly.entity_id
_entity_poly.type
_entity_poly.pdbx_seq_one_letter_code
_entity_poly.pdbx_strand_id
1 'polypeptide(L)'
;MSTQNENDKILSDEEIISLYWARQEKAISETDLKYGKYLYTIAHNILNDDLDSEECLNDTYLGTWNAIPPQRPKIFQAFLSKITRNIALGRIRKATAEKRIPSEMTRSLEELDECILVEPGEDEKYYVNRLSELFNRYLETLSDRQLFIFVCRYYYSDSIISIADMLKLSKNTILRDLAKIRQELREFLEKEGYTV
;
A
#
# COMPACT_ATOMS: atom_id res chain seq x y z
N MET A 1 -9.05 -43.57 -8.37
CA MET A 1 -9.51 -42.31 -8.90
C MET A 1 -9.96 -41.44 -7.72
N SER A 2 -9.11 -40.68 -7.13
CA SER A 2 -9.43 -39.65 -6.11
C SER A 2 -8.15 -38.88 -5.80
N THR A 3 -7.78 -37.94 -6.69
CA THR A 3 -6.65 -37.03 -6.52
C THR A 3 -7.01 -35.71 -7.20
N GLN A 4 -7.97 -35.00 -6.64
CA GLN A 4 -8.25 -33.61 -6.98
C GLN A 4 -9.01 -33.03 -5.78
N ASN A 5 -8.33 -32.40 -4.82
CA ASN A 5 -8.85 -31.33 -3.96
C ASN A 5 -7.88 -30.92 -2.84
N GLU A 6 -6.59 -30.81 -3.10
CA GLU A 6 -5.62 -30.26 -2.12
C GLU A 6 -5.07 -28.88 -2.48
N ASN A 7 -5.63 -28.16 -3.48
CA ASN A 7 -4.93 -27.01 -4.07
C ASN A 7 -5.68 -25.69 -4.10
N ASP A 8 -6.67 -25.46 -3.23
CA ASP A 8 -7.41 -24.18 -3.20
C ASP A 8 -7.24 -23.40 -1.88
N LYS A 9 -6.26 -23.75 -1.05
CA LYS A 9 -6.01 -22.98 0.16
C LYS A 9 -5.01 -21.87 -0.11
N ILE A 10 -5.48 -20.64 -0.21
CA ILE A 10 -4.62 -19.43 -0.25
C ILE A 10 -3.72 -19.45 0.99
N LEU A 11 -2.41 -19.42 0.77
CA LEU A 11 -1.42 -19.41 1.86
C LEU A 11 -1.50 -18.14 2.69
N SER A 12 -1.20 -18.26 3.98
CA SER A 12 -1.01 -17.11 4.87
C SER A 12 0.23 -16.30 4.47
N ASP A 13 0.29 -15.05 4.90
CA ASP A 13 1.44 -14.19 4.64
C ASP A 13 2.74 -14.77 5.20
N GLU A 14 2.66 -15.37 6.38
CA GLU A 14 3.82 -16.00 7.03
C GLU A 14 4.33 -17.21 6.25
N GLU A 15 3.43 -18.02 5.67
CA GLU A 15 3.80 -19.15 4.81
C GLU A 15 4.47 -18.65 3.53
N ILE A 16 3.91 -17.61 2.88
CA ILE A 16 4.51 -17.02 1.67
C ILE A 16 5.89 -16.44 1.96
N ILE A 17 6.03 -15.67 3.05
CA ILE A 17 7.33 -15.12 3.46
C ILE A 17 8.34 -16.23 3.74
N SER A 18 7.91 -17.35 4.33
CA SER A 18 8.77 -18.49 4.58
C SER A 18 9.25 -19.16 3.29
N LEU A 19 8.42 -19.19 2.23
CA LEU A 19 8.84 -19.65 0.90
C LEU A 19 9.91 -18.73 0.30
N TYR A 20 9.79 -17.39 0.44
CA TYR A 20 10.85 -16.45 0.03
C TYR A 20 12.15 -16.69 0.79
N TRP A 21 12.09 -16.92 2.11
CA TRP A 21 13.26 -17.25 2.93
C TRP A 21 13.93 -18.54 2.48
N ALA A 22 13.15 -19.55 2.11
CA ALA A 22 13.63 -20.83 1.59
C ALA A 22 14.04 -20.76 0.11
N ARG A 23 13.98 -19.56 -0.53
CA ARG A 23 14.30 -19.38 -1.96
C ARG A 23 13.50 -20.30 -2.88
N GLN A 24 12.26 -20.56 -2.56
CA GLN A 24 11.36 -21.35 -3.40
C GLN A 24 10.60 -20.43 -4.36
N GLU A 25 10.70 -20.69 -5.66
CA GLU A 25 10.02 -19.90 -6.71
C GLU A 25 8.49 -19.87 -6.53
N LYS A 26 7.94 -20.87 -5.87
CA LYS A 26 6.53 -20.94 -5.49
C LYS A 26 6.08 -19.69 -4.71
N ALA A 27 6.97 -19.03 -3.98
CA ALA A 27 6.68 -17.78 -3.29
C ALA A 27 6.11 -16.71 -4.22
N ILE A 28 6.61 -16.61 -5.45
CA ILE A 28 6.18 -15.62 -6.44
C ILE A 28 4.76 -15.94 -6.91
N SER A 29 4.49 -17.19 -7.28
CA SER A 29 3.15 -17.58 -7.75
C SER A 29 2.07 -17.47 -6.66
N GLU A 30 2.42 -17.79 -5.40
CA GLU A 30 1.49 -17.60 -4.27
C GLU A 30 1.25 -16.11 -3.95
N THR A 31 2.27 -15.26 -4.13
CA THR A 31 2.12 -13.81 -4.00
C THR A 31 1.22 -13.25 -5.10
N ASP A 32 1.41 -13.69 -6.35
CA ASP A 32 0.56 -13.27 -7.46
C ASP A 32 -0.89 -13.72 -7.27
N LEU A 33 -1.10 -14.97 -6.89
CA LEU A 33 -2.44 -15.51 -6.62
C LEU A 33 -3.18 -14.69 -5.57
N LYS A 34 -2.49 -14.28 -4.50
CA LYS A 34 -3.10 -13.59 -3.37
C LYS A 34 -3.21 -12.08 -3.59
N TYR A 35 -2.21 -11.45 -4.18
CA TYR A 35 -2.05 -10.01 -4.22
C TYR A 35 -1.96 -9.41 -5.62
N GLY A 36 -1.82 -10.23 -6.67
CA GLY A 36 -1.57 -9.76 -8.04
C GLY A 36 -2.56 -8.71 -8.52
N LYS A 37 -3.87 -8.94 -8.39
CA LYS A 37 -4.91 -7.98 -8.78
C LYS A 37 -4.80 -6.65 -8.04
N TYR A 38 -4.52 -6.71 -6.74
CA TYR A 38 -4.37 -5.52 -5.91
C TYR A 38 -3.12 -4.70 -6.30
N LEU A 39 -1.99 -5.37 -6.45
CA LEU A 39 -0.73 -4.72 -6.85
C LEU A 39 -0.82 -4.14 -8.28
N TYR A 40 -1.48 -4.87 -9.20
CA TYR A 40 -1.77 -4.36 -10.53
C TYR A 40 -2.62 -3.09 -10.49
N THR A 41 -3.67 -3.06 -9.66
CA THR A 41 -4.51 -1.85 -9.50
C THR A 41 -3.68 -0.66 -9.03
N ILE A 42 -2.78 -0.85 -8.06
CA ILE A 42 -1.87 0.21 -7.59
C ILE A 42 -0.97 0.70 -8.74
N ALA A 43 -0.34 -0.23 -9.46
CA ALA A 43 0.54 0.10 -10.58
C ALA A 43 -0.22 0.88 -11.66
N HIS A 44 -1.40 0.39 -12.06
CA HIS A 44 -2.22 1.00 -13.11
C HIS A 44 -2.75 2.38 -12.71
N ASN A 45 -3.16 2.58 -11.46
CA ASN A 45 -3.60 3.89 -10.97
C ASN A 45 -2.47 4.94 -11.01
N ILE A 46 -1.22 4.51 -10.95
CA ILE A 46 -0.05 5.38 -11.01
C ILE A 46 0.42 5.58 -12.45
N LEU A 47 0.53 4.49 -13.22
CA LEU A 47 1.15 4.49 -14.56
C LEU A 47 0.16 4.81 -15.68
N ASN A 48 -1.12 4.45 -15.50
CA ASN A 48 -2.20 4.59 -16.47
C ASN A 48 -1.87 3.96 -17.85
N ASP A 49 -1.14 2.84 -17.82
CA ASP A 49 -0.76 2.04 -18.98
C ASP A 49 -0.72 0.56 -18.57
N ASP A 50 -1.33 -0.31 -19.37
CA ASP A 50 -1.47 -1.74 -19.04
C ASP A 50 -0.12 -2.46 -19.09
N LEU A 51 0.69 -2.22 -20.13
CA LEU A 51 1.99 -2.88 -20.32
C LEU A 51 2.97 -2.46 -19.23
N ASP A 52 3.08 -1.16 -18.99
CA ASP A 52 3.92 -0.62 -17.90
C ASP A 52 3.47 -1.16 -16.53
N SER A 53 2.17 -1.38 -16.33
CA SER A 53 1.62 -1.92 -15.09
C SER A 53 1.96 -3.40 -14.90
N GLU A 54 1.90 -4.22 -15.95
CA GLU A 54 2.32 -5.62 -15.92
C GLU A 54 3.84 -5.74 -15.66
N GLU A 55 4.65 -4.91 -16.32
CA GLU A 55 6.09 -4.86 -16.05
C GLU A 55 6.39 -4.41 -14.62
N CYS A 56 5.68 -3.40 -14.11
CA CYS A 56 5.81 -2.94 -12.73
C CYS A 56 5.48 -4.07 -11.74
N LEU A 57 4.46 -4.88 -12.04
CA LEU A 57 4.10 -6.03 -11.23
C LEU A 57 5.21 -7.09 -11.21
N ASN A 58 5.78 -7.41 -12.36
CA ASN A 58 6.92 -8.34 -12.46
C ASN A 58 8.15 -7.82 -11.70
N ASP A 59 8.46 -6.53 -11.84
CA ASP A 59 9.53 -5.88 -11.10
C ASP A 59 9.26 -5.89 -9.58
N THR A 60 7.99 -5.82 -9.16
CA THR A 60 7.59 -5.92 -7.75
C THR A 60 7.92 -7.30 -7.20
N TYR A 61 7.64 -8.37 -7.94
CA TYR A 61 7.99 -9.74 -7.52
C TYR A 61 9.50 -9.93 -7.42
N LEU A 62 10.24 -9.42 -8.40
CA LEU A 62 11.71 -9.45 -8.37
C LEU A 62 12.27 -8.63 -7.21
N GLY A 63 11.72 -7.44 -6.97
CA GLY A 63 12.08 -6.58 -5.84
C GLY A 63 11.83 -7.27 -4.50
N THR A 64 10.69 -7.95 -4.36
CA THR A 64 10.35 -8.72 -3.17
C THR A 64 11.30 -9.91 -2.98
N TRP A 65 11.59 -10.64 -4.05
CA TRP A 65 12.56 -11.74 -4.05
C TRP A 65 13.94 -11.29 -3.59
N ASN A 66 14.39 -10.14 -4.04
CA ASN A 66 15.71 -9.61 -3.67
C ASN A 66 15.74 -9.04 -2.25
N ALA A 67 14.63 -8.56 -1.74
CA ALA A 67 14.54 -7.97 -0.41
C ALA A 67 14.36 -9.03 0.70
N ILE A 68 13.75 -10.18 0.41
CA ILE A 68 13.53 -11.28 1.34
C ILE A 68 14.38 -12.49 0.94
N PRO A 69 15.37 -12.96 1.76
CA PRO A 69 15.91 -12.31 2.93
C PRO A 69 16.83 -11.12 2.57
N PRO A 70 17.28 -10.26 3.48
CA PRO A 70 17.21 -10.41 4.94
C PRO A 70 15.94 -9.82 5.58
N GLN A 71 15.13 -9.05 4.83
CA GLN A 71 13.93 -8.43 5.40
C GLN A 71 12.85 -9.47 5.70
N ARG A 72 12.19 -9.30 6.85
CA ARG A 72 11.02 -10.12 7.24
C ARG A 72 9.86 -9.21 7.57
N PRO A 73 9.08 -8.80 6.55
CA PRO A 73 7.99 -7.85 6.74
C PRO A 73 6.90 -8.42 7.67
N LYS A 74 6.39 -7.59 8.57
CA LYS A 74 5.31 -7.93 9.49
C LYS A 74 3.95 -7.84 8.83
N ILE A 75 3.77 -6.84 7.96
CA ILE A 75 2.57 -6.64 7.15
C ILE A 75 3.00 -6.80 5.70
N PHE A 76 2.86 -8.04 5.18
CA PHE A 76 3.35 -8.40 3.86
C PHE A 76 2.69 -7.58 2.75
N GLN A 77 1.38 -7.34 2.84
CA GLN A 77 0.64 -6.52 1.88
C GLN A 77 1.19 -5.09 1.79
N ALA A 78 1.46 -4.44 2.93
CA ALA A 78 2.02 -3.09 2.97
C ALA A 78 3.43 -3.05 2.37
N PHE A 79 4.24 -4.06 2.65
CA PHE A 79 5.58 -4.21 2.08
C PHE A 79 5.54 -4.31 0.55
N LEU A 80 4.69 -5.18 0.00
CA LEU A 80 4.48 -5.32 -1.44
C LEU A 80 4.00 -4.01 -2.08
N SER A 81 3.00 -3.37 -1.47
CA SER A 81 2.46 -2.10 -1.94
C SER A 81 3.51 -0.99 -2.01
N LYS A 82 4.39 -0.93 -1.01
CA LYS A 82 5.51 0.03 -0.97
C LYS A 82 6.47 -0.20 -2.13
N ILE A 83 6.84 -1.46 -2.40
CA ILE A 83 7.71 -1.82 -3.53
C ILE A 83 7.05 -1.42 -4.85
N THR A 84 5.78 -1.81 -5.06
CA THR A 84 5.03 -1.48 -6.28
C THR A 84 4.97 0.02 -6.53
N ARG A 85 4.60 0.81 -5.52
CA ARG A 85 4.55 2.28 -5.63
C ARG A 85 5.91 2.89 -5.97
N ASN A 86 6.96 2.44 -5.31
CA ASN A 86 8.31 2.94 -5.56
C ASN A 86 8.77 2.66 -6.99
N ILE A 87 8.49 1.47 -7.52
CA ILE A 87 8.81 1.09 -8.89
C ILE A 87 7.99 1.94 -9.88
N ALA A 88 6.68 2.04 -9.70
CA ALA A 88 5.79 2.81 -10.56
C ALA A 88 6.19 4.30 -10.59
N LEU A 89 6.44 4.91 -9.44
CA LEU A 89 6.91 6.30 -9.35
C LEU A 89 8.30 6.47 -9.98
N GLY A 90 9.19 5.48 -9.82
CA GLY A 90 10.50 5.46 -10.46
C GLY A 90 10.39 5.45 -11.99
N ARG A 91 9.44 4.68 -12.57
CA ARG A 91 9.16 4.66 -14.02
C ARG A 91 8.65 6.01 -14.50
N ILE A 92 7.68 6.62 -13.81
CA ILE A 92 7.22 7.98 -14.14
C ILE A 92 8.38 8.98 -14.10
N ARG A 93 9.23 8.94 -13.07
CA ARG A 93 10.40 9.84 -12.96
C ARG A 93 11.36 9.68 -14.15
N LYS A 94 11.60 8.46 -14.60
CA LYS A 94 12.45 8.19 -15.77
C LYS A 94 11.80 8.68 -17.05
N ALA A 95 10.50 8.41 -17.26
CA ALA A 95 9.75 8.83 -18.44
C ALA A 95 9.55 10.36 -18.51
N THR A 96 9.53 11.04 -17.35
CA THR A 96 9.30 12.48 -17.23
C THR A 96 10.56 13.28 -16.90
N ALA A 97 11.76 12.67 -17.00
CA ALA A 97 13.03 13.41 -16.87
C ALA A 97 13.12 14.62 -17.81
N GLU A 98 12.28 14.68 -18.83
CA GLU A 98 12.10 15.84 -19.73
C GLU A 98 10.85 16.71 -19.44
N LYS A 99 9.94 16.28 -18.53
CA LYS A 99 8.73 17.05 -18.19
C LYS A 99 8.46 16.95 -16.68
N ARG A 100 8.19 18.10 -16.02
CA ARG A 100 7.87 18.20 -14.58
C ARG A 100 6.81 17.18 -14.15
N ILE A 101 7.15 16.31 -13.21
CA ILE A 101 6.24 15.35 -12.58
C ILE A 101 5.12 16.10 -11.85
N PRO A 102 3.84 15.66 -11.93
CA PRO A 102 2.84 16.09 -10.98
C PRO A 102 3.27 15.68 -9.56
N SER A 103 3.63 16.65 -8.73
CA SER A 103 4.10 16.48 -7.34
C SER A 103 3.06 15.81 -6.41
N GLU A 104 1.82 15.63 -6.87
CA GLU A 104 0.70 15.12 -6.10
C GLU A 104 0.79 13.61 -5.76
N MET A 105 1.42 12.80 -6.62
CA MET A 105 1.52 11.35 -6.38
C MET A 105 2.66 10.98 -5.43
N THR A 106 3.76 11.71 -5.48
CA THR A 106 4.89 11.51 -4.55
C THR A 106 4.53 11.92 -3.13
N ARG A 107 3.69 12.97 -2.98
CA ARG A 107 3.24 13.49 -1.69
C ARG A 107 2.35 12.54 -0.88
N SER A 108 1.57 11.66 -1.51
CA SER A 108 0.57 10.88 -0.77
C SER A 108 1.15 9.89 0.23
N LEU A 109 2.36 9.36 -0.02
CA LEU A 109 3.03 8.46 0.92
C LEU A 109 3.82 9.24 1.97
N GLU A 110 4.50 10.32 1.55
CA GLU A 110 5.21 11.21 2.46
C GLU A 110 4.24 11.83 3.48
N GLU A 111 3.03 12.20 3.04
CA GLU A 111 1.96 12.76 3.88
C GLU A 111 1.43 11.77 4.93
N LEU A 112 1.46 10.46 4.66
CA LEU A 112 1.06 9.43 5.63
C LEU A 112 2.24 9.01 6.52
N ASP A 113 3.44 8.92 5.95
CA ASP A 113 4.68 8.64 6.69
C ASP A 113 4.96 9.76 7.72
N GLU A 114 4.64 11.03 7.40
CA GLU A 114 4.69 12.15 8.34
C GLU A 114 3.70 12.01 9.52
N CYS A 115 2.64 11.22 9.35
CA CYS A 115 1.66 10.96 10.41
C CYS A 115 2.01 9.72 11.27
N ILE A 116 2.99 8.93 10.89
CA ILE A 116 3.31 7.64 11.54
C ILE A 116 4.82 7.50 11.72
N LEU A 117 5.43 8.42 12.48
CA LEU A 117 6.80 8.27 12.94
C LEU A 117 6.81 7.32 14.15
N VAL A 118 6.98 6.03 13.91
CA VAL A 118 7.20 5.05 14.97
C VAL A 118 8.68 4.70 14.99
N GLU A 119 9.39 5.12 16.03
CA GLU A 119 10.73 4.60 16.29
C GLU A 119 10.64 3.11 16.65
N PRO A 120 11.41 2.22 16.00
CA PRO A 120 11.38 0.79 16.29
C PRO A 120 11.95 0.52 17.69
N GLY A 121 11.09 0.11 18.62
CA GLY A 121 11.46 -0.38 19.94
C GLY A 121 11.57 -1.90 19.98
N GLU A 122 12.10 -2.44 21.09
CA GLU A 122 12.38 -3.88 21.27
C GLU A 122 11.15 -4.80 21.15
N ASP A 123 9.91 -4.28 21.26
CA ASP A 123 8.64 -5.01 21.10
C ASP A 123 7.85 -4.59 19.83
N GLU A 124 8.54 -4.51 18.70
CA GLU A 124 7.97 -4.06 17.43
C GLU A 124 6.67 -4.79 17.00
N LYS A 125 6.51 -6.09 17.32
CA LYS A 125 5.29 -6.86 16.98
C LYS A 125 4.07 -6.39 17.79
N TYR A 126 4.26 -6.05 19.05
CA TYR A 126 3.22 -5.50 19.90
C TYR A 126 2.78 -4.12 19.40
N TYR A 127 3.75 -3.26 19.05
CA TYR A 127 3.47 -1.91 18.52
C TYR A 127 2.73 -1.94 17.19
N VAL A 128 3.11 -2.83 16.25
CA VAL A 128 2.44 -2.95 14.95
C VAL A 128 0.99 -3.43 15.11
N ASN A 129 0.73 -4.42 15.96
CA ASN A 129 -0.63 -4.90 16.21
C ASN A 129 -1.49 -3.80 16.85
N ARG A 130 -0.96 -3.12 17.88
CA ARG A 130 -1.65 -2.03 18.55
C ARG A 130 -1.92 -0.84 17.59
N LEU A 131 -0.95 -0.48 16.76
CA LEU A 131 -1.12 0.57 15.76
C LEU A 131 -2.19 0.17 14.73
N SER A 132 -2.22 -1.08 14.29
CA SER A 132 -3.24 -1.59 13.38
C SER A 132 -4.64 -1.55 13.99
N GLU A 133 -4.78 -1.91 15.28
CA GLU A 133 -6.05 -1.80 16.02
C GLU A 133 -6.51 -0.34 16.15
N LEU A 134 -5.59 0.56 16.50
CA LEU A 134 -5.88 1.99 16.59
C LEU A 134 -6.29 2.57 15.24
N PHE A 135 -5.60 2.17 14.20
CA PHE A 135 -5.91 2.60 12.84
C PHE A 135 -7.33 2.16 12.42
N ASN A 136 -7.69 0.90 12.68
CA ASN A 136 -9.04 0.39 12.42
C ASN A 136 -10.10 1.15 13.24
N ARG A 137 -9.85 1.41 14.52
CA ARG A 137 -10.72 2.22 15.37
C ARG A 137 -10.89 3.64 14.83
N TYR A 138 -9.82 4.26 14.34
CA TYR A 138 -9.91 5.57 13.71
C TYR A 138 -10.75 5.52 12.44
N LEU A 139 -10.52 4.53 11.56
CA LEU A 139 -11.28 4.38 10.32
C LEU A 139 -12.79 4.21 10.57
N GLU A 140 -13.18 3.56 11.67
CA GLU A 140 -14.58 3.43 12.10
C GLU A 140 -15.23 4.77 12.51
N THR A 141 -14.43 5.79 12.84
CA THR A 141 -14.94 7.13 13.18
C THR A 141 -15.21 7.99 11.96
N LEU A 142 -14.68 7.61 10.79
CA LEU A 142 -14.85 8.36 9.56
C LEU A 142 -16.26 8.22 8.99
N SER A 143 -16.79 9.27 8.39
CA SER A 143 -18.00 9.16 7.55
C SER A 143 -17.71 8.30 6.31
N ASP A 144 -18.75 7.69 5.71
CA ASP A 144 -18.63 6.86 4.50
C ASP A 144 -17.83 7.57 3.39
N ARG A 145 -18.08 8.87 3.21
CA ARG A 145 -17.35 9.67 2.22
C ARG A 145 -15.87 9.82 2.55
N GLN A 146 -15.53 10.11 3.81
CA GLN A 146 -14.14 10.25 4.25
C GLN A 146 -13.41 8.91 4.17
N LEU A 147 -14.07 7.82 4.58
CA LEU A 147 -13.52 6.47 4.48
C LEU A 147 -13.25 6.11 3.01
N PHE A 148 -14.21 6.39 2.10
CA PHE A 148 -14.03 6.16 0.68
C PHE A 148 -12.82 6.93 0.12
N ILE A 149 -12.74 8.25 0.41
CA ILE A 149 -11.62 9.10 -0.02
C ILE A 149 -10.29 8.56 0.52
N PHE A 150 -10.26 8.16 1.79
CA PHE A 150 -9.08 7.60 2.43
C PHE A 150 -8.62 6.31 1.76
N VAL A 151 -9.54 5.35 1.58
CA VAL A 151 -9.23 4.05 0.95
C VAL A 151 -8.77 4.22 -0.48
N CYS A 152 -9.47 5.02 -1.29
CA CYS A 152 -9.06 5.30 -2.66
C CYS A 152 -7.65 5.90 -2.71
N ARG A 153 -7.38 6.90 -1.88
CA ARG A 153 -6.11 7.63 -1.90
C ARG A 153 -4.92 6.80 -1.40
N TYR A 154 -5.09 6.16 -0.24
CA TYR A 154 -3.96 5.54 0.48
C TYR A 154 -3.84 4.03 0.23
N TYR A 155 -4.94 3.35 -0.01
CA TYR A 155 -4.92 1.91 -0.28
C TYR A 155 -4.77 1.60 -1.77
N TYR A 156 -5.58 2.23 -2.63
CA TYR A 156 -5.53 2.02 -4.07
C TYR A 156 -4.62 2.97 -4.85
N SER A 157 -4.12 4.03 -4.22
CA SER A 157 -3.27 5.05 -4.85
C SER A 157 -3.97 5.85 -5.97
N ASP A 158 -5.28 6.03 -5.85
CA ASP A 158 -6.04 6.83 -6.80
C ASP A 158 -5.57 8.30 -6.82
N SER A 159 -5.62 8.91 -8.00
CA SER A 159 -5.35 10.34 -8.12
C SER A 159 -6.49 11.17 -7.52
N ILE A 160 -6.18 12.39 -7.05
CA ILE A 160 -7.20 13.32 -6.55
C ILE A 160 -8.26 13.62 -7.61
N ILE A 161 -7.87 13.63 -8.90
CA ILE A 161 -8.78 13.83 -10.02
C ILE A 161 -9.76 12.67 -10.11
N SER A 162 -9.25 11.43 -10.09
CA SER A 162 -10.06 10.21 -10.15
C SER A 162 -11.07 10.16 -9.00
N ILE A 163 -10.62 10.44 -7.77
CA ILE A 163 -11.50 10.47 -6.59
C ILE A 163 -12.58 11.56 -6.72
N ALA A 164 -12.19 12.75 -7.22
CA ALA A 164 -13.13 13.85 -7.43
C ALA A 164 -14.19 13.49 -8.47
N ASP A 165 -13.82 12.85 -9.57
CA ASP A 165 -14.72 12.39 -10.63
C ASP A 165 -15.68 11.30 -10.13
N MET A 166 -15.18 10.31 -9.38
CA MET A 166 -15.99 9.25 -8.78
C MET A 166 -17.06 9.81 -7.84
N LEU A 167 -16.71 10.81 -7.04
CA LEU A 167 -17.62 11.43 -6.07
C LEU A 167 -18.43 12.60 -6.64
N LYS A 168 -18.14 13.02 -7.88
CA LYS A 168 -18.72 14.24 -8.51
C LYS A 168 -18.48 15.50 -7.67
N LEU A 169 -17.28 15.62 -7.10
CA LEU A 169 -16.85 16.73 -6.26
C LEU A 169 -15.70 17.50 -6.91
N SER A 170 -15.42 18.72 -6.41
CA SER A 170 -14.25 19.47 -6.85
C SER A 170 -12.95 18.90 -6.24
N LYS A 171 -11.83 19.02 -6.97
CA LYS A 171 -10.49 18.67 -6.44
C LYS A 171 -10.20 19.33 -5.10
N ASN A 172 -10.58 20.59 -4.96
CA ASN A 172 -10.34 21.36 -3.72
C ASN A 172 -11.13 20.78 -2.54
N THR A 173 -12.31 20.21 -2.79
CA THR A 173 -13.09 19.49 -1.77
C THR A 173 -12.36 18.25 -1.30
N ILE A 174 -11.84 17.43 -2.23
CA ILE A 174 -11.09 16.23 -1.90
C ILE A 174 -9.81 16.56 -1.13
N LEU A 175 -9.06 17.58 -1.57
CA LEU A 175 -7.84 18.04 -0.88
C LEU A 175 -8.13 18.48 0.56
N ARG A 176 -9.22 19.23 0.78
CA ARG A 176 -9.64 19.67 2.11
C ARG A 176 -10.07 18.49 2.98
N ASP A 177 -10.83 17.53 2.43
CA ASP A 177 -11.27 16.35 3.16
C ASP A 177 -10.05 15.49 3.56
N LEU A 178 -9.08 15.28 2.67
CA LEU A 178 -7.83 14.59 2.97
C LEU A 178 -7.01 15.30 4.05
N ALA A 179 -6.87 16.62 3.97
CA ALA A 179 -6.16 17.41 4.99
C ALA A 179 -6.83 17.26 6.36
N LYS A 180 -8.16 17.30 6.41
CA LYS A 180 -8.94 17.11 7.62
C LYS A 180 -8.75 15.68 8.20
N ILE A 181 -8.85 14.65 7.36
CA ILE A 181 -8.65 13.25 7.76
C ILE A 181 -7.25 13.07 8.38
N ARG A 182 -6.19 13.61 7.76
CA ARG A 182 -4.84 13.52 8.31
C ARG A 182 -4.69 14.23 9.66
N GLN A 183 -5.26 15.41 9.78
CA GLN A 183 -5.24 16.16 11.03
C GLN A 183 -5.95 15.41 12.16
N GLU A 184 -7.14 14.88 11.88
CA GLU A 184 -7.93 14.11 12.84
C GLU A 184 -7.22 12.78 13.22
N LEU A 185 -6.55 12.12 12.27
CA LEU A 185 -5.73 10.93 12.54
C LEU A 185 -4.56 11.26 13.48
N ARG A 186 -3.84 12.37 13.20
CA ARG A 186 -2.74 12.82 14.07
C ARG A 186 -3.22 13.05 15.50
N GLU A 187 -4.28 13.84 15.66
CA GLU A 187 -4.86 14.14 16.97
C GLU A 187 -5.35 12.88 17.70
N PHE A 188 -5.88 11.91 16.95
CA PHE A 188 -6.30 10.62 17.49
C PHE A 188 -5.10 9.82 18.00
N LEU A 189 -4.01 9.72 17.24
CA LEU A 189 -2.80 8.99 17.62
C LEU A 189 -2.10 9.67 18.80
N GLU A 190 -2.02 11.00 18.84
CA GLU A 190 -1.47 11.76 19.96
C GLU A 190 -2.21 11.48 21.28
N LYS A 191 -3.55 11.41 21.25
CA LYS A 191 -4.38 11.06 22.42
C LYS A 191 -4.13 9.64 22.92
N GLU A 192 -3.77 8.72 22.02
CA GLU A 192 -3.42 7.33 22.38
C GLU A 192 -1.94 7.18 22.78
N GLY A 193 -1.19 8.29 22.89
CA GLY A 193 0.18 8.32 23.39
C GLY A 193 1.26 8.11 22.34
N TYR A 194 0.94 8.25 21.05
CA TYR A 194 1.92 8.23 19.96
C TYR A 194 2.43 9.64 19.70
N THR A 195 3.74 9.81 19.61
CA THR A 195 4.36 11.05 19.14
C THR A 195 4.34 11.02 17.60
N VAL A 196 3.72 12.02 16.97
CA VAL A 196 3.50 12.07 15.52
C VAL A 196 4.13 13.34 14.95
#